data_fcc6db1012edc271ef7ce76914fa4c99
#
_entry.id   fcc6db1012edc271ef7ce76914fa4c99
#
_cell.length_a   1.000
_cell.length_b   1.000
_cell.length_c   1.000
_cell.angle_alpha   90.00
_cell.angle_beta   90.00
_cell.angle_gamma   90.00
#
_symmetry.space_group_name_H-M   'P 1'
#
loop_
_entity.id
_entity.type
_entity.pdbx_description
1 polymer ?
#
loop_
_entity_poly.entity_id
_entity_poly.type
_entity_poly.pdbx_seq_one_letter_code
_entity_poly.pdbx_strand_id
1 'polypeptide(L)'
;MYAVIIVAVFLFSFLYTYYRGKERLKASRQLFDHSTFLAPVNMFMTGFSKLPNQPFFDVAQFPELKPLQDNWQVIREEAIQLQSQIKAAEKNNDAGFNTFFKRGWKRFYLKWYQDSHPSAQQLCPKTVALLESIPSVKAAMFTELPSGSYLGKHRDPYAGSVRYHLGLVTPNSDDCFIEVDQERYSWRDGEATVFDETY
;
A
#
# COMPACT_ATOMS: atom_id res chain seq x y z
N MET A 1 -12.44 -38.41 -3.01
CA MET A 1 -11.35 -37.97 -2.10
C MET A 1 -10.91 -36.55 -2.43
N TYR A 2 -10.40 -36.22 -3.64
CA TYR A 2 -9.89 -34.87 -3.98
C TYR A 2 -10.93 -33.75 -3.85
N ALA A 3 -12.17 -33.98 -4.30
CA ALA A 3 -13.24 -32.99 -4.19
C ALA A 3 -13.53 -32.59 -2.73
N VAL A 4 -13.50 -33.55 -1.82
CA VAL A 4 -13.72 -33.28 -0.38
C VAL A 4 -12.57 -32.43 0.18
N ILE A 5 -11.33 -32.69 -0.21
CA ILE A 5 -10.16 -31.92 0.21
C ILE A 5 -10.28 -30.47 -0.31
N ILE A 6 -10.63 -30.29 -1.58
CA ILE A 6 -10.80 -28.94 -2.18
C ILE A 6 -11.88 -28.16 -1.44
N VAL A 7 -13.03 -28.78 -1.19
CA VAL A 7 -14.12 -28.14 -0.44
C VAL A 7 -13.70 -27.81 0.99
N ALA A 8 -12.99 -28.70 1.66
CA ALA A 8 -12.50 -28.45 3.01
C ALA A 8 -11.49 -27.28 3.07
N VAL A 9 -10.54 -27.23 2.13
CA VAL A 9 -9.59 -26.12 1.99
C VAL A 9 -10.32 -24.80 1.74
N PHE A 10 -11.29 -24.79 0.83
CA PHE A 10 -12.08 -23.60 0.53
C PHE A 10 -12.88 -23.11 1.75
N LEU A 11 -13.57 -24.02 2.45
CA LEU A 11 -14.32 -23.66 3.66
C LEU A 11 -13.41 -23.14 4.76
N PHE A 12 -12.26 -23.78 4.96
CA PHE A 12 -11.27 -23.32 5.94
C PHE A 12 -10.73 -21.93 5.56
N SER A 13 -10.39 -21.71 4.29
CA SER A 13 -9.95 -20.41 3.77
C SER A 13 -11.00 -19.33 3.97
N PHE A 14 -12.26 -19.63 3.67
CA PHE A 14 -13.38 -18.74 3.91
C PHE A 14 -13.50 -18.36 5.39
N LEU A 15 -13.51 -19.36 6.29
CA LEU A 15 -13.64 -19.15 7.73
C LEU A 15 -12.45 -18.34 8.26
N TYR A 16 -11.23 -18.70 7.87
CA TYR A 16 -10.04 -17.96 8.28
C TYR A 16 -10.13 -16.49 7.89
N THR A 17 -10.39 -16.19 6.62
CA THR A 17 -10.45 -14.81 6.12
C THR A 17 -11.63 -14.06 6.72
N TYR A 18 -12.76 -14.73 6.93
CA TYR A 18 -13.96 -14.12 7.50
C TYR A 18 -13.78 -13.74 8.97
N TYR A 19 -13.03 -14.56 9.74
CA TYR A 19 -12.80 -14.33 11.17
C TYR A 19 -11.47 -13.65 11.48
N ARG A 20 -10.61 -13.43 10.47
CA ARG A 20 -9.39 -12.67 10.66
C ARG A 20 -9.74 -11.19 10.84
N GLY A 21 -9.30 -10.62 11.96
CA GLY A 21 -9.57 -9.22 12.31
C GLY A 21 -10.99 -8.97 12.80
N LYS A 22 -11.29 -7.68 12.97
CA LYS A 22 -12.59 -7.14 13.44
C LYS A 22 -13.52 -6.81 12.28
N GLU A 23 -12.96 -6.32 11.14
CA GLU A 23 -13.72 -5.99 9.94
C GLU A 23 -14.14 -7.24 9.16
N ARG A 24 -15.40 -7.27 8.76
CA ARG A 24 -15.95 -8.41 8.02
C ARG A 24 -16.72 -7.96 6.79
N LEU A 25 -16.41 -8.57 5.67
CA LEU A 25 -17.25 -8.44 4.48
C LEU A 25 -18.56 -9.20 4.71
N LYS A 26 -19.62 -8.80 3.97
CA LYS A 26 -20.83 -9.63 3.93
C LYS A 26 -20.44 -11.04 3.46
N ALA A 27 -21.00 -12.09 4.09
CA ALA A 27 -20.62 -13.48 3.80
C ALA A 27 -20.73 -13.83 2.31
N SER A 28 -21.79 -13.34 1.63
CA SER A 28 -21.96 -13.53 0.18
C SER A 28 -20.84 -12.89 -0.65
N ARG A 29 -20.32 -11.72 -0.24
CA ARG A 29 -19.19 -11.06 -0.90
C ARG A 29 -17.89 -11.79 -0.59
N GLN A 30 -17.69 -12.22 0.67
CA GLN A 30 -16.50 -12.94 1.11
C GLN A 30 -16.30 -14.25 0.33
N LEU A 31 -17.37 -14.98 -0.01
CA LEU A 31 -17.27 -16.22 -0.78
C LEU A 31 -16.58 -16.05 -2.14
N PHE A 32 -16.72 -14.89 -2.77
CA PHE A 32 -16.16 -14.58 -4.10
C PHE A 32 -15.00 -13.59 -4.04
N ASP A 33 -14.60 -13.18 -2.84
CA ASP A 33 -13.47 -12.27 -2.67
C ASP A 33 -12.15 -13.02 -2.88
N HIS A 34 -11.20 -12.37 -3.56
CA HIS A 34 -9.88 -12.94 -3.82
C HIS A 34 -9.15 -13.36 -2.54
N SER A 35 -9.39 -12.67 -1.42
CA SER A 35 -8.79 -13.00 -0.12
C SER A 35 -9.15 -14.41 0.35
N THR A 36 -10.34 -14.93 0.01
CA THR A 36 -10.73 -16.31 0.31
C THR A 36 -9.90 -17.31 -0.49
N PHE A 37 -9.69 -17.06 -1.79
CA PHE A 37 -8.93 -17.98 -2.66
C PHE A 37 -7.44 -17.95 -2.36
N LEU A 38 -6.91 -16.80 -1.95
CA LEU A 38 -5.51 -16.62 -1.60
C LEU A 38 -5.20 -16.94 -0.14
N ALA A 39 -6.22 -17.19 0.69
CA ALA A 39 -6.03 -17.46 2.10
C ALA A 39 -5.01 -18.58 2.39
N PRO A 40 -4.96 -19.73 1.68
CA PRO A 40 -3.96 -20.76 1.96
C PRO A 40 -2.52 -20.25 1.80
N VAL A 41 -2.27 -19.40 0.76
CA VAL A 41 -0.96 -18.80 0.54
C VAL A 41 -0.66 -17.74 1.61
N ASN A 42 -1.63 -16.88 1.90
CA ASN A 42 -1.48 -15.82 2.89
C ASN A 42 -1.30 -16.37 4.30
N MET A 43 -2.00 -17.44 4.66
CA MET A 43 -1.79 -18.15 5.94
C MET A 43 -0.38 -18.72 6.05
N PHE A 44 0.14 -19.31 4.98
CA PHE A 44 1.53 -19.78 4.96
C PHE A 44 2.49 -18.61 5.16
N MET A 45 2.30 -17.50 4.41
CA MET A 45 3.14 -16.31 4.54
C MET A 45 3.10 -15.73 5.97
N THR A 46 1.92 -15.55 6.54
CA THR A 46 1.78 -15.02 7.91
C THR A 46 2.31 -15.97 8.96
N GLY A 47 2.14 -17.29 8.76
CA GLY A 47 2.63 -18.33 9.69
C GLY A 47 4.16 -18.40 9.79
N PHE A 48 4.88 -18.00 8.74
CA PHE A 48 6.34 -17.93 8.70
C PHE A 48 6.88 -16.51 8.78
N SER A 49 6.01 -15.50 8.88
CA SER A 49 6.40 -14.11 9.08
C SER A 49 7.03 -13.91 10.46
N LYS A 50 8.03 -13.04 10.52
CA LYS A 50 8.57 -12.52 11.79
C LYS A 50 7.71 -11.40 12.37
N LEU A 51 6.81 -10.83 11.58
CA LEU A 51 5.89 -9.79 12.02
C LEU A 51 4.68 -10.41 12.72
N PRO A 52 4.18 -9.79 13.79
CA PRO A 52 2.95 -10.22 14.43
C PRO A 52 1.74 -10.06 13.49
N ASN A 53 0.70 -10.84 13.72
CA ASN A 53 -0.53 -10.74 12.93
C ASN A 53 -1.42 -9.61 13.49
N GLN A 54 -1.20 -8.40 13.03
CA GLN A 54 -1.89 -7.17 13.48
C GLN A 54 -2.00 -6.16 12.34
N PRO A 55 -2.98 -5.23 12.38
CA PRO A 55 -3.24 -4.31 11.28
C PRO A 55 -2.14 -3.25 11.11
N PHE A 56 -1.61 -2.68 12.21
CA PHE A 56 -0.55 -1.67 12.18
C PHE A 56 0.69 -2.15 12.92
N PHE A 57 1.85 -1.70 12.45
CA PHE A 57 3.15 -1.99 13.03
C PHE A 57 3.82 -0.70 13.51
N ASP A 58 4.60 -0.80 14.58
CA ASP A 58 5.48 0.28 14.99
C ASP A 58 6.57 0.49 13.92
N VAL A 59 6.67 1.72 13.43
CA VAL A 59 7.68 2.12 12.41
C VAL A 59 9.10 1.84 12.90
N ALA A 60 9.35 1.89 14.22
CA ALA A 60 10.65 1.58 14.82
C ALA A 60 11.11 0.13 14.58
N GLN A 61 10.19 -0.79 14.20
CA GLN A 61 10.55 -2.16 13.80
C GLN A 61 11.21 -2.23 12.42
N PHE A 62 11.21 -1.12 11.66
CA PHE A 62 11.73 -1.01 10.30
C PHE A 62 12.80 0.10 10.21
N PRO A 63 13.92 -0.02 10.96
CA PRO A 63 14.92 1.05 11.03
C PRO A 63 15.54 1.38 9.67
N GLU A 64 15.54 0.44 8.73
CA GLU A 64 16.00 0.65 7.36
C GLU A 64 15.15 1.65 6.55
N LEU A 65 13.90 1.90 6.98
CA LEU A 65 13.02 2.89 6.34
C LEU A 65 13.22 4.32 6.89
N LYS A 66 13.96 4.47 8.00
CA LYS A 66 14.22 5.77 8.63
C LYS A 66 14.79 6.82 7.65
N PRO A 67 15.71 6.50 6.73
CA PRO A 67 16.19 7.48 5.75
C PRO A 67 15.09 8.12 4.91
N LEU A 68 13.99 7.43 4.62
CA LEU A 68 12.85 8.02 3.90
C LEU A 68 12.15 9.07 4.76
N GLN A 69 11.94 8.77 6.03
CA GLN A 69 11.32 9.74 6.95
C GLN A 69 12.25 10.93 7.23
N ASP A 70 13.54 10.70 7.45
CA ASP A 70 14.51 11.76 7.73
C ASP A 70 14.69 12.73 6.53
N ASN A 71 14.40 12.27 5.31
CA ASN A 71 14.50 13.06 4.09
C ASN A 71 13.13 13.41 3.48
N TRP A 72 12.06 13.41 4.28
CA TRP A 72 10.71 13.61 3.78
C TRP A 72 10.51 14.94 3.05
N GLN A 73 11.22 16.02 3.46
CA GLN A 73 11.14 17.32 2.79
C GLN A 73 11.69 17.25 1.35
N VAL A 74 12.80 16.54 1.15
CA VAL A 74 13.40 16.35 -0.18
C VAL A 74 12.45 15.54 -1.08
N ILE A 75 11.87 14.49 -0.52
CA ILE A 75 10.88 13.65 -1.22
C ILE A 75 9.63 14.46 -1.57
N ARG A 76 9.17 15.31 -0.63
CA ARG A 76 8.04 16.21 -0.82
C ARG A 76 8.28 17.21 -1.95
N GLU A 77 9.46 17.84 -1.99
CA GLU A 77 9.82 18.80 -3.03
C GLU A 77 9.74 18.16 -4.41
N GLU A 78 10.32 16.98 -4.60
CA GLU A 78 10.25 16.27 -5.87
C GLU A 78 8.81 15.86 -6.22
N ALA A 79 8.00 15.42 -5.25
CA ALA A 79 6.60 15.09 -5.47
C ALA A 79 5.76 16.30 -5.90
N ILE A 80 5.99 17.49 -5.31
CA ILE A 80 5.30 18.75 -5.68
C ILE A 80 5.72 19.21 -7.08
N GLN A 81 7.01 19.16 -7.39
CA GLN A 81 7.52 19.50 -8.71
C GLN A 81 6.95 18.58 -9.78
N LEU A 82 6.90 17.26 -9.50
CA LEU A 82 6.31 16.27 -10.37
C LEU A 82 4.83 16.56 -10.65
N GLN A 83 4.05 16.98 -9.65
CA GLN A 83 2.64 17.31 -9.81
C GLN A 83 2.40 18.40 -10.88
N SER A 84 3.28 19.42 -10.94
CA SER A 84 3.21 20.46 -11.96
C SER A 84 3.53 19.93 -13.36
N GLN A 85 4.45 18.98 -13.46
CA GLN A 85 4.87 18.36 -14.72
C GLN A 85 3.84 17.33 -15.23
N ILE A 86 3.19 16.57 -14.34
CA ILE A 86 2.11 15.63 -14.69
C ILE A 86 0.95 16.38 -15.35
N LYS A 87 0.57 17.54 -14.84
CA LYS A 87 -0.47 18.39 -15.47
C LYS A 87 -0.09 18.83 -16.89
N ALA A 88 1.21 18.98 -17.16
CA ALA A 88 1.72 19.32 -18.49
C ALA A 88 1.85 18.08 -19.40
N ALA A 89 2.05 16.90 -18.82
CA ALA A 89 2.31 15.63 -19.52
C ALA A 89 1.07 14.74 -19.74
N GLU A 90 -0.13 15.18 -19.34
CA GLU A 90 -1.39 14.45 -19.57
C GLU A 90 -1.64 14.05 -21.05
N LYS A 91 -0.80 14.56 -21.97
CA LYS A 91 -0.80 14.23 -23.40
C LYS A 91 0.19 13.13 -23.81
N ASN A 92 1.02 12.61 -22.92
CA ASN A 92 2.04 11.62 -23.23
C ASN A 92 1.70 10.26 -22.61
N ASN A 93 1.66 9.23 -23.46
CA ASN A 93 1.42 7.83 -23.11
C ASN A 93 2.63 7.19 -22.38
N ASP A 94 3.15 7.80 -21.33
CA ASP A 94 4.22 7.21 -20.51
C ASP A 94 3.62 6.23 -19.48
N ALA A 95 4.13 5.00 -19.45
CA ALA A 95 3.69 3.95 -18.53
C ALA A 95 3.84 4.32 -17.03
N GLY A 96 4.72 5.29 -16.70
CA GLY A 96 4.85 5.84 -15.34
C GLY A 96 3.62 6.61 -14.87
N PHE A 97 2.81 7.13 -15.82
CA PHE A 97 1.64 7.96 -15.55
C PHE A 97 0.32 7.18 -15.52
N ASN A 98 0.29 5.97 -14.98
CA ASN A 98 -0.95 5.23 -14.82
C ASN A 98 -1.89 5.88 -13.80
N THR A 99 -2.79 6.71 -14.32
CA THR A 99 -3.89 7.31 -13.56
C THR A 99 -5.01 6.30 -13.38
N PHE A 100 -5.31 5.93 -12.13
CA PHE A 100 -6.52 5.18 -11.81
C PHE A 100 -7.71 6.16 -11.70
N PHE A 101 -8.43 6.35 -12.81
CA PHE A 101 -9.59 7.22 -12.88
C PHE A 101 -10.89 6.58 -12.36
N LYS A 102 -10.88 6.03 -11.17
CA LYS A 102 -12.15 5.92 -10.45
C LYS A 102 -12.01 6.73 -9.17
N ARG A 103 -12.53 7.97 -9.17
CA ARG A 103 -12.60 8.90 -8.03
C ARG A 103 -11.34 9.76 -7.77
N GLY A 104 -10.62 10.13 -8.82
CA GLY A 104 -9.59 11.18 -8.75
C GLY A 104 -8.22 10.76 -8.22
N TRP A 105 -7.99 9.48 -7.93
CA TRP A 105 -6.67 8.98 -7.53
C TRP A 105 -5.65 9.11 -8.64
N LYS A 106 -4.47 9.66 -8.30
CA LYS A 106 -3.32 9.70 -9.19
C LYS A 106 -2.19 8.90 -8.58
N ARG A 107 -1.45 8.20 -9.43
CA ARG A 107 -0.27 7.42 -9.04
C ARG A 107 0.88 7.72 -9.98
N PHE A 108 2.10 7.80 -9.43
CA PHE A 108 3.32 7.86 -10.19
C PHE A 108 4.29 6.83 -9.62
N TYR A 109 4.62 5.83 -10.43
CA TYR A 109 5.50 4.73 -10.00
C TYR A 109 6.96 5.18 -10.01
N LEU A 110 7.64 5.01 -8.87
CA LEU A 110 9.06 5.31 -8.69
C LEU A 110 9.92 4.06 -8.92
N LYS A 111 9.52 2.94 -8.28
CA LYS A 111 10.22 1.66 -8.32
C LYS A 111 9.21 0.53 -8.37
N TRP A 112 9.52 -0.50 -9.15
CA TRP A 112 8.71 -1.71 -9.18
C TRP A 112 9.60 -2.95 -9.18
N TYR A 113 9.63 -3.67 -8.05
CA TYR A 113 10.52 -4.78 -7.73
C TYR A 113 12.00 -4.41 -7.84
N GLN A 114 12.72 -4.75 -8.92
CA GLN A 114 14.15 -4.53 -9.02
C GLN A 114 14.52 -3.18 -9.64
N ASP A 115 13.63 -2.65 -10.47
CA ASP A 115 13.97 -1.53 -11.33
C ASP A 115 13.22 -0.25 -10.93
N SER A 116 13.95 0.87 -10.92
CA SER A 116 13.35 2.21 -10.89
C SER A 116 12.96 2.62 -12.31
N HIS A 117 11.79 3.24 -12.46
CA HIS A 117 11.31 3.68 -13.77
C HIS A 117 12.20 4.81 -14.33
N PRO A 118 12.55 4.83 -15.64
CA PRO A 118 13.37 5.87 -16.23
C PRO A 118 12.82 7.28 -16.02
N SER A 119 11.50 7.46 -16.12
CA SER A 119 10.83 8.73 -15.81
C SER A 119 11.02 9.14 -14.34
N ALA A 120 11.01 8.20 -13.41
CA ALA A 120 11.25 8.48 -11.99
C ALA A 120 12.71 8.86 -11.72
N GLN A 121 13.66 8.20 -12.36
CA GLN A 121 15.09 8.53 -12.27
C GLN A 121 15.37 9.95 -12.78
N GLN A 122 14.65 10.37 -13.81
CA GLN A 122 14.79 11.72 -14.39
C GLN A 122 14.11 12.81 -13.55
N LEU A 123 12.90 12.54 -13.04
CA LEU A 123 12.03 13.54 -12.42
C LEU A 123 12.15 13.59 -10.89
N CYS A 124 12.55 12.47 -10.27
CA CYS A 124 12.66 12.31 -8.82
C CYS A 124 13.96 11.60 -8.41
N PRO A 125 15.14 12.08 -8.90
CA PRO A 125 16.40 11.35 -8.75
C PRO A 125 16.82 11.15 -7.29
N LYS A 126 16.55 12.12 -6.41
CA LYS A 126 16.89 12.02 -4.97
C LYS A 126 16.04 10.98 -4.27
N THR A 127 14.73 10.98 -4.55
CA THR A 127 13.80 9.97 -4.00
C THR A 127 14.16 8.57 -4.50
N VAL A 128 14.46 8.43 -5.79
CA VAL A 128 14.88 7.15 -6.37
C VAL A 128 16.18 6.66 -5.72
N ALA A 129 17.18 7.51 -5.54
CA ALA A 129 18.43 7.14 -4.88
C ALA A 129 18.21 6.66 -3.44
N LEU A 130 17.33 7.30 -2.67
CA LEU A 130 16.93 6.84 -1.34
C LEU A 130 16.28 5.45 -1.39
N LEU A 131 15.34 5.23 -2.30
CA LEU A 131 14.63 3.94 -2.45
C LEU A 131 15.57 2.82 -2.88
N GLU A 132 16.56 3.10 -3.72
CA GLU A 132 17.56 2.12 -4.17
C GLU A 132 18.53 1.74 -3.04
N SER A 133 18.81 2.65 -2.12
CA SER A 133 19.64 2.37 -0.94
C SER A 133 18.99 1.43 0.07
N ILE A 134 17.67 1.13 -0.08
CA ILE A 134 16.91 0.30 0.86
C ILE A 134 16.43 -0.98 0.16
N PRO A 135 17.15 -2.10 0.27
CA PRO A 135 16.83 -3.34 -0.46
C PRO A 135 15.48 -3.98 -0.08
N SER A 136 14.95 -3.70 1.12
CA SER A 136 13.63 -4.17 1.56
C SER A 136 12.49 -3.51 0.78
N VAL A 137 12.67 -2.29 0.25
CA VAL A 137 11.67 -1.61 -0.57
C VAL A 137 11.61 -2.24 -1.96
N LYS A 138 10.53 -2.99 -2.23
CA LYS A 138 10.31 -3.70 -3.50
C LYS A 138 9.52 -2.89 -4.51
N ALA A 139 8.59 -2.07 -4.04
CA ALA A 139 7.80 -1.18 -4.88
C ALA A 139 7.58 0.15 -4.16
N ALA A 140 7.56 1.25 -4.90
CA ALA A 140 7.29 2.57 -4.38
C ALA A 140 6.58 3.43 -5.42
N MET A 141 5.68 4.28 -4.95
CA MET A 141 4.96 5.21 -5.80
C MET A 141 4.57 6.47 -5.00
N PHE A 142 4.47 7.58 -5.67
CA PHE A 142 3.68 8.70 -5.18
C PHE A 142 2.21 8.46 -5.46
N THR A 143 1.36 8.79 -4.49
CA THR A 143 -0.09 8.76 -4.65
C THR A 143 -0.68 10.08 -4.21
N GLU A 144 -1.67 10.57 -4.97
CA GLU A 144 -2.44 11.76 -4.61
C GLU A 144 -3.91 11.37 -4.47
N LEU A 145 -4.49 11.68 -3.33
CA LEU A 145 -5.92 11.58 -3.07
C LEU A 145 -6.47 13.00 -2.90
N PRO A 146 -7.20 13.54 -3.88
CA PRO A 146 -7.76 14.89 -3.79
C PRO A 146 -8.77 15.04 -2.64
N SER A 147 -8.92 16.26 -2.17
CA SER A 147 -9.93 16.59 -1.14
C SER A 147 -11.32 16.08 -1.51
N GLY A 148 -12.04 15.51 -0.55
CA GLY A 148 -13.36 14.91 -0.74
C GLY A 148 -13.36 13.55 -1.44
N SER A 149 -12.19 13.03 -1.84
CA SER A 149 -12.07 11.69 -2.42
C SER A 149 -11.86 10.63 -1.34
N TYR A 150 -12.19 9.39 -1.64
CA TYR A 150 -11.95 8.26 -0.75
C TYR A 150 -11.68 6.97 -1.51
N LEU A 151 -10.94 6.06 -0.87
CA LEU A 151 -10.78 4.69 -1.32
C LEU A 151 -11.77 3.79 -0.57
N GLY A 152 -12.59 3.05 -1.31
CA GLY A 152 -13.55 2.11 -0.71
C GLY A 152 -12.84 0.96 0.01
N LYS A 153 -13.47 0.41 1.04
CA LYS A 153 -12.95 -0.76 1.77
C LYS A 153 -12.66 -1.92 0.83
N HIS A 154 -11.43 -2.41 0.87
CA HIS A 154 -10.92 -3.56 0.12
C HIS A 154 -9.80 -4.21 0.92
N ARG A 155 -9.44 -5.43 0.56
CA ARG A 155 -8.23 -6.11 1.01
C ARG A 155 -7.30 -6.27 -0.18
N ASP A 156 -6.02 -6.11 0.03
CA ASP A 156 -5.06 -6.47 -1.00
C ASP A 156 -4.85 -8.00 -1.01
N PRO A 157 -4.48 -8.57 -2.16
CA PRO A 157 -4.51 -10.01 -2.33
C PRO A 157 -3.37 -10.77 -1.63
N TYR A 158 -2.26 -10.10 -1.29
CA TYR A 158 -1.01 -10.78 -0.96
C TYR A 158 -0.41 -10.33 0.37
N ALA A 159 -0.25 -11.27 1.31
CA ALA A 159 0.31 -11.04 2.64
C ALA A 159 1.84 -11.12 2.72
N GLY A 160 2.55 -11.19 1.59
CA GLY A 160 4.02 -11.26 1.55
C GLY A 160 4.72 -9.91 1.66
N SER A 161 3.97 -8.83 1.82
CA SER A 161 4.48 -7.47 2.00
C SER A 161 3.62 -6.67 2.97
N VAL A 162 4.19 -5.62 3.52
CA VAL A 162 3.47 -4.58 4.28
C VAL A 162 3.58 -3.25 3.56
N ARG A 163 2.65 -2.34 3.83
CA ARG A 163 2.66 -0.98 3.27
C ARG A 163 3.33 -0.03 4.25
N TYR A 164 4.27 0.75 3.73
CA TYR A 164 4.80 1.93 4.38
C TYR A 164 4.22 3.16 3.72
N HIS A 165 3.55 4.01 4.47
CA HIS A 165 3.09 5.32 4.00
C HIS A 165 3.84 6.43 4.71
N LEU A 166 4.28 7.42 3.96
CA LEU A 166 4.90 8.67 4.44
C LEU A 166 4.03 9.84 3.98
N GLY A 167 3.53 10.62 4.94
CA GLY A 167 2.79 11.84 4.64
C GLY A 167 3.71 12.91 4.07
N LEU A 168 3.45 13.36 2.84
CA LEU A 168 4.24 14.38 2.18
C LEU A 168 3.53 15.74 2.14
N VAL A 169 2.27 15.74 1.77
CA VAL A 169 1.39 16.93 1.72
C VAL A 169 0.03 16.49 2.22
N THR A 170 -0.28 16.82 3.45
CA THR A 170 -1.53 16.46 4.11
C THR A 170 -2.20 17.69 4.69
N PRO A 171 -3.50 17.67 4.99
CA PRO A 171 -4.16 18.78 5.71
C PRO A 171 -3.74 18.86 7.19
N ASN A 172 -2.92 17.92 7.68
CA ASN A 172 -2.52 17.80 9.09
C ASN A 172 -3.73 17.78 10.05
N SER A 173 -4.83 17.15 9.62
CA SER A 173 -6.08 17.01 10.37
C SER A 173 -6.53 15.55 10.44
N ASP A 174 -7.45 15.26 11.36
CA ASP A 174 -7.99 13.90 11.51
C ASP A 174 -9.01 13.52 10.43
N ASP A 175 -9.34 14.45 9.53
CA ASP A 175 -10.19 14.18 8.37
C ASP A 175 -9.47 13.42 7.25
N CYS A 176 -8.13 13.44 7.27
CA CYS A 176 -7.29 12.71 6.32
C CYS A 176 -6.71 11.46 6.99
N PHE A 177 -7.34 10.32 6.79
CA PHE A 177 -7.02 9.09 7.51
C PHE A 177 -7.13 7.83 6.67
N ILE A 178 -6.51 6.76 7.16
CA ILE A 178 -6.75 5.38 6.77
C ILE A 178 -7.35 4.62 7.96
N GLU A 179 -8.21 3.68 7.68
CA GLU A 179 -8.73 2.75 8.65
C GLU A 179 -8.44 1.32 8.21
N VAL A 180 -7.69 0.59 9.03
CA VAL A 180 -7.35 -0.81 8.81
C VAL A 180 -7.87 -1.60 10.02
N ASP A 181 -8.76 -2.54 9.79
CA ASP A 181 -9.37 -3.39 10.81
C ASP A 181 -9.96 -2.60 12.00
N GLN A 182 -10.66 -1.49 11.73
CA GLN A 182 -11.28 -0.57 12.71
C GLN A 182 -10.26 0.25 13.54
N GLU A 183 -8.99 0.18 13.20
CA GLU A 183 -7.96 1.04 13.77
C GLU A 183 -7.66 2.17 12.80
N ARG A 184 -7.61 3.41 13.31
CA ARG A 184 -7.45 4.62 12.49
C ARG A 184 -6.07 5.21 12.66
N TYR A 185 -5.46 5.58 11.53
CA TYR A 185 -4.27 6.42 11.46
C TYR A 185 -4.56 7.65 10.62
N SER A 186 -4.31 8.84 11.15
CA SER A 186 -4.46 10.12 10.43
C SER A 186 -3.09 10.59 9.94
N TRP A 187 -2.97 10.82 8.62
CA TRP A 187 -1.69 11.25 8.05
C TRP A 187 -1.32 12.67 8.46
N ARG A 188 -0.02 12.85 8.75
CA ARG A 188 0.63 14.13 9.01
C ARG A 188 1.87 14.25 8.13
N ASP A 189 2.23 15.49 7.78
CA ASP A 189 3.44 15.78 7.03
C ASP A 189 4.68 15.28 7.79
N GLY A 190 5.53 14.50 7.13
CA GLY A 190 6.74 13.92 7.70
C GLY A 190 6.52 12.73 8.63
N GLU A 191 5.28 12.34 8.92
CA GLU A 191 4.99 11.16 9.72
C GLU A 191 4.76 9.93 8.84
N ALA A 192 5.16 8.77 9.35
CA ALA A 192 5.07 7.51 8.65
C ALA A 192 4.23 6.49 9.41
N THR A 193 3.62 5.57 8.69
CA THR A 193 2.92 4.41 9.24
C THR A 193 3.23 3.16 8.44
N VAL A 194 3.20 2.01 9.09
CA VAL A 194 3.33 0.69 8.46
C VAL A 194 2.11 -0.14 8.81
N PHE A 195 1.50 -0.78 7.82
CA PHE A 195 0.30 -1.58 8.03
C PHE A 195 0.21 -2.77 7.07
N ASP A 196 -0.61 -3.75 7.46
CA ASP A 196 -0.95 -4.92 6.66
C ASP A 196 -2.25 -4.65 5.89
N GLU A 197 -2.16 -4.55 4.58
CA GLU A 197 -3.29 -4.26 3.68
C GLU A 197 -4.19 -5.49 3.37
N THR A 198 -3.91 -6.62 3.98
CA THR A 198 -4.71 -7.84 3.83
C THR A 198 -5.77 -8.01 4.93
N TYR A 199 -5.87 -7.03 5.85
CA TYR A 199 -6.91 -6.95 6.87
C TYR A 199 -8.24 -6.42 6.34
#